data_0bc404e703bf1391a33a1a959435227d
#
_entry.id   0bc404e703bf1391a33a1a959435227d
#
_cell.length_a   1.000
_cell.length_b   1.000
_cell.length_c   1.000
_cell.angle_alpha   90.00
_cell.angle_beta   90.00
_cell.angle_gamma   90.00
#
_symmetry.space_group_name_H-M   'P 1'
#
loop_
_entity.id
_entity.type
_entity.pdbx_description
1 polymer ?
#
loop_
_entity_poly.entity_id
_entity_poly.type
_entity_poly.pdbx_seq_one_letter_code
_entity_poly.pdbx_strand_id
1 'polypeptide(L)'
;MSVYSVSLSMALVEVGSGVAAAALNYFDKPLSELSLEEAAYLAALPKAPNNYHPFRKRARALARRNWVLGRMASNGFISDYEEQLARAQDLVVTDRPVGVQRIAAEHFAEEVRRRVYDIYGEKKLYGGGLSIRSTLNTDFQTYAQHALRAGLRDYDRRNGYRGPVAKLETLEDWWEEIVMIDSPSDLRPWRLAVVLSADANEASIGLRPRMTRARRFEESVDVGRLTLDAVSWARAAPNSENGYRQIGPKISRVDQVLSVGDIVWVAPADAPGLYRLEQMPEV
;
A
#
# COMPACT_ATOMS: atom_id res chain seq x y z
N MET A 1 1.59 2.74 9.75
CA MET A 1 0.78 3.93 9.47
C MET A 1 1.72 5.03 9.07
N SER A 2 1.72 5.39 7.79
CA SER A 2 2.50 6.55 7.35
C SER A 2 1.92 7.76 8.05
N VAL A 3 2.69 8.39 8.91
CA VAL A 3 2.35 9.61 9.67
C VAL A 3 1.87 10.73 8.71
N TYR A 4 2.17 10.60 7.42
CA TYR A 4 1.85 11.58 6.39
C TYR A 4 0.52 11.35 5.67
N SER A 5 -0.04 10.14 5.62
CA SER A 5 -1.30 9.89 4.91
C SER A 5 -2.54 9.96 5.80
N VAL A 6 -2.38 9.75 7.11
CA VAL A 6 -3.48 9.88 8.08
C VAL A 6 -3.77 11.35 8.36
N SER A 7 -2.73 12.17 8.32
CA SER A 7 -2.81 13.59 8.61
C SER A 7 -3.67 14.38 7.62
N LEU A 8 -3.79 14.00 6.36
CA LEU A 8 -4.40 14.88 5.37
C LEU A 8 -5.92 14.82 5.30
N SER A 9 -6.52 13.67 5.50
CA SER A 9 -7.98 13.59 5.63
C SER A 9 -8.46 14.07 7.00
N MET A 10 -7.62 13.98 8.03
CA MET A 10 -7.89 14.44 9.38
C MET A 10 -7.34 15.86 9.65
N ALA A 11 -6.27 16.29 9.00
CA ALA A 11 -5.69 17.62 9.21
C ALA A 11 -6.55 18.77 8.68
N LEU A 12 -7.52 18.46 7.82
CA LEU A 12 -8.59 19.40 7.50
C LEU A 12 -9.66 19.45 8.60
N VAL A 13 -9.59 18.56 9.59
CA VAL A 13 -10.50 18.47 10.73
C VAL A 13 -9.82 18.86 12.05
N GLU A 14 -8.49 18.68 12.18
CA GLU A 14 -7.73 19.07 13.37
C GLU A 14 -6.86 20.30 13.09
N VAL A 15 -7.27 21.42 13.66
CA VAL A 15 -6.76 22.78 13.47
C VAL A 15 -5.31 23.01 14.00
N GLY A 16 -4.57 21.97 14.36
CA GLY A 16 -3.27 22.11 15.02
C GLY A 16 -2.03 21.65 14.25
N SER A 17 -2.17 20.81 13.23
CA SER A 17 -1.01 20.26 12.50
C SER A 17 -1.04 20.58 10.99
N GLY A 18 -1.87 21.52 10.57
CA GLY A 18 -2.49 21.52 9.25
C GLY A 18 -1.79 22.30 8.15
N VAL A 19 -1.29 23.52 8.39
CA VAL A 19 -0.96 24.43 7.28
C VAL A 19 0.31 23.99 6.54
N ALA A 20 1.35 23.56 7.26
CA ALA A 20 2.58 23.07 6.65
C ALA A 20 2.36 21.75 5.86
N ALA A 21 1.59 20.83 6.43
CA ALA A 21 1.22 19.61 5.75
C ALA A 21 0.32 19.89 4.53
N ALA A 22 -0.61 20.83 4.64
CA ALA A 22 -1.46 21.24 3.54
C ALA A 22 -0.64 21.91 2.41
N ALA A 23 0.34 22.76 2.72
CA ALA A 23 1.24 23.37 1.75
C ALA A 23 2.00 22.31 0.93
N LEU A 24 2.57 21.32 1.60
CA LEU A 24 3.26 20.21 0.94
C LEU A 24 2.31 19.37 0.08
N ASN A 25 1.09 19.11 0.55
CA ASN A 25 0.15 18.26 -0.15
C ASN A 25 -0.49 18.91 -1.38
N TYR A 26 -0.86 20.17 -1.27
CA TYR A 26 -1.51 20.88 -2.36
C TYR A 26 -0.52 21.50 -3.34
N PHE A 27 0.65 21.93 -2.86
CA PHE A 27 1.58 22.72 -3.66
C PHE A 27 3.00 22.14 -3.74
N ASP A 28 3.31 21.09 -2.97
CA ASP A 28 4.66 20.50 -2.86
C ASP A 28 5.73 21.52 -2.43
N LYS A 29 5.32 22.50 -1.62
CA LYS A 29 6.16 23.60 -1.16
C LYS A 29 6.16 23.71 0.37
N PRO A 30 7.29 24.06 0.99
CA PRO A 30 7.30 24.52 2.39
C PRO A 30 6.55 25.85 2.52
N LEU A 31 6.11 26.19 3.72
CA LEU A 31 5.36 27.44 3.96
C LEU A 31 6.08 28.72 3.48
N SER A 32 7.42 28.73 3.56
CA SER A 32 8.26 29.84 3.13
C SER A 32 8.31 30.07 1.62
N GLU A 33 7.90 29.09 0.83
CA GLU A 33 7.91 29.12 -0.64
C GLU A 33 6.51 29.28 -1.25
N LEU A 34 5.47 29.38 -0.39
CA LEU A 34 4.12 29.59 -0.87
C LEU A 34 3.98 30.98 -1.49
N SER A 35 3.36 31.04 -2.65
CA SER A 35 2.91 32.29 -3.23
C SER A 35 1.69 32.85 -2.50
N LEU A 36 1.36 34.12 -2.75
CA LEU A 36 0.25 34.80 -2.08
C LEU A 36 -1.11 34.11 -2.34
N GLU A 37 -1.36 33.73 -3.59
CA GLU A 37 -2.59 33.03 -3.98
C GLU A 37 -2.68 31.62 -3.39
N GLU A 38 -1.55 30.92 -3.24
CA GLU A 38 -1.47 29.60 -2.60
C GLU A 38 -1.75 29.71 -1.10
N ALA A 39 -1.13 30.68 -0.42
CA ALA A 39 -1.38 30.95 1.00
C ALA A 39 -2.85 31.34 1.26
N ALA A 40 -3.43 32.19 0.40
CA ALA A 40 -4.84 32.56 0.48
C ALA A 40 -5.79 31.39 0.28
N TYR A 41 -5.43 30.43 -0.61
CA TYR A 41 -6.21 29.22 -0.79
C TYR A 41 -6.16 28.33 0.45
N LEU A 42 -4.98 28.12 1.04
CA LEU A 42 -4.88 27.33 2.30
C LEU A 42 -5.68 27.97 3.41
N ALA A 43 -5.65 29.30 3.56
CA ALA A 43 -6.46 30.02 4.54
C ALA A 43 -7.97 29.92 4.28
N ALA A 44 -8.39 29.62 3.06
CA ALA A 44 -9.80 29.41 2.72
C ALA A 44 -10.36 28.07 3.20
N LEU A 45 -9.51 27.02 3.33
CA LEU A 45 -9.93 25.64 3.57
C LEU A 45 -10.57 25.38 4.94
N PRO A 46 -10.10 25.96 6.09
CA PRO A 46 -10.64 25.64 7.41
C PRO A 46 -12.14 25.88 7.54
N LYS A 47 -12.71 26.80 6.76
CA LYS A 47 -14.15 27.10 6.83
C LYS A 47 -15.03 25.94 6.35
N ALA A 48 -14.68 25.28 5.24
CA ALA A 48 -15.47 24.19 4.69
C ALA A 48 -14.64 23.42 3.62
N PRO A 49 -13.73 22.54 4.01
CA PRO A 49 -12.78 21.91 3.10
C PRO A 49 -13.45 21.12 1.99
N ASN A 50 -14.55 20.42 2.28
CA ASN A 50 -15.31 19.68 1.27
C ASN A 50 -16.01 20.55 0.23
N ASN A 51 -16.28 21.83 0.57
CA ASN A 51 -16.93 22.78 -0.35
C ASN A 51 -15.94 23.52 -1.23
N TYR A 52 -14.69 23.56 -0.86
CA TYR A 52 -13.61 24.26 -1.58
C TYR A 52 -12.56 23.31 -2.14
N HIS A 53 -12.97 22.09 -2.47
CA HIS A 53 -12.07 21.08 -3.05
C HIS A 53 -11.56 21.52 -4.44
N PRO A 54 -10.23 21.55 -4.66
CA PRO A 54 -9.64 22.22 -5.83
C PRO A 54 -9.96 21.54 -7.16
N PHE A 55 -10.20 20.24 -7.16
CA PHE A 55 -10.54 19.47 -8.37
C PHE A 55 -12.06 19.34 -8.56
N ARG A 56 -12.79 18.96 -7.52
CA ARG A 56 -14.24 18.68 -7.63
C ARG A 56 -15.09 19.93 -7.67
N LYS A 57 -14.65 21.03 -7.05
CA LYS A 57 -15.40 22.28 -6.87
C LYS A 57 -14.51 23.49 -7.14
N ARG A 58 -13.70 23.43 -8.23
CA ARG A 58 -12.69 24.43 -8.57
C ARG A 58 -13.23 25.87 -8.57
N ALA A 59 -14.38 26.11 -9.18
CA ALA A 59 -14.97 27.45 -9.23
C ALA A 59 -15.25 28.00 -7.82
N ARG A 60 -15.76 27.18 -6.89
CA ARG A 60 -15.98 27.60 -5.51
C ARG A 60 -14.67 27.81 -4.74
N ALA A 61 -13.66 26.98 -5.02
CA ALA A 61 -12.33 27.11 -4.43
C ALA A 61 -11.69 28.45 -4.84
N LEU A 62 -11.71 28.78 -6.13
CA LEU A 62 -11.24 30.06 -6.67
C LEU A 62 -12.00 31.26 -6.10
N ALA A 63 -13.32 31.21 -6.09
CA ALA A 63 -14.14 32.28 -5.53
C ALA A 63 -13.81 32.53 -4.04
N ARG A 64 -13.61 31.48 -3.27
CA ARG A 64 -13.28 31.60 -1.84
C ARG A 64 -11.85 32.11 -1.63
N ARG A 65 -10.86 31.64 -2.44
CA ARG A 65 -9.50 32.19 -2.44
C ARG A 65 -9.51 33.69 -2.72
N ASN A 66 -10.23 34.10 -3.77
CA ASN A 66 -10.31 35.50 -4.18
C ASN A 66 -11.01 36.36 -3.11
N TRP A 67 -11.99 35.81 -2.40
CA TRP A 67 -12.61 36.48 -1.26
C TRP A 67 -11.58 36.69 -0.12
N VAL A 68 -10.72 35.69 0.17
CA VAL A 68 -9.65 35.82 1.17
C VAL A 68 -8.66 36.91 0.76
N LEU A 69 -8.21 36.92 -0.51
CA LEU A 69 -7.33 37.97 -1.03
C LEU A 69 -7.93 39.38 -0.86
N GLY A 70 -9.20 39.57 -1.18
CA GLY A 70 -9.89 40.83 -0.97
C GLY A 70 -9.98 41.23 0.52
N ARG A 71 -10.13 40.27 1.43
CA ARG A 71 -10.07 40.56 2.87
C ARG A 71 -8.67 40.92 3.35
N MET A 72 -7.64 40.32 2.75
CA MET A 72 -6.24 40.67 3.04
C MET A 72 -5.93 42.12 2.61
N ALA A 73 -6.39 42.51 1.42
CA ALA A 73 -6.24 43.87 0.95
C ALA A 73 -7.03 44.88 1.81
N SER A 74 -8.29 44.62 2.08
CA SER A 74 -9.16 45.50 2.89
C SER A 74 -8.69 45.67 4.33
N ASN A 75 -7.88 44.74 4.86
CA ASN A 75 -7.26 44.83 6.17
C ASN A 75 -5.81 45.37 6.13
N GLY A 76 -5.30 45.74 4.96
CA GLY A 76 -3.96 46.33 4.79
C GLY A 76 -2.79 45.35 4.89
N PHE A 77 -3.05 44.05 4.80
CA PHE A 77 -2.00 43.01 4.81
C PHE A 77 -1.27 42.91 3.45
N ILE A 78 -1.95 43.29 2.37
CA ILE A 78 -1.41 43.35 1.00
C ILE A 78 -1.95 44.62 0.31
N SER A 79 -1.25 45.07 -0.70
CA SER A 79 -1.72 46.17 -1.56
C SER A 79 -2.80 45.71 -2.56
N ASP A 80 -3.58 46.67 -3.09
CA ASP A 80 -4.57 46.39 -4.14
C ASP A 80 -3.91 45.81 -5.42
N TYR A 81 -2.66 46.24 -5.69
CA TYR A 81 -1.90 45.71 -6.82
C TYR A 81 -1.51 44.24 -6.62
N GLU A 82 -1.04 43.86 -5.44
CA GLU A 82 -0.73 42.45 -5.09
C GLU A 82 -2.00 41.56 -5.12
N GLU A 83 -3.13 42.10 -4.66
CA GLU A 83 -4.41 41.42 -4.74
C GLU A 83 -4.76 41.11 -6.21
N GLN A 84 -4.68 42.10 -7.08
CA GLN A 84 -5.01 41.93 -8.50
C GLN A 84 -4.09 40.90 -9.18
N LEU A 85 -2.79 40.95 -8.93
CA LEU A 85 -1.84 39.97 -9.44
C LEU A 85 -2.14 38.56 -8.97
N ALA A 86 -2.39 38.38 -7.66
CA ALA A 86 -2.68 37.08 -7.09
C ALA A 86 -4.03 36.50 -7.57
N ARG A 87 -5.03 37.35 -7.81
CA ARG A 87 -6.32 36.94 -8.41
C ARG A 87 -6.17 36.46 -9.84
N ALA A 88 -5.27 37.05 -10.60
CA ALA A 88 -5.02 36.68 -11.99
C ALA A 88 -4.31 35.32 -12.12
N GLN A 89 -3.64 34.88 -11.05
CA GLN A 89 -2.99 33.56 -11.07
C GLN A 89 -4.01 32.44 -10.99
N ASP A 90 -3.77 31.38 -11.76
CA ASP A 90 -4.59 30.17 -11.69
C ASP A 90 -4.30 29.39 -10.40
N LEU A 91 -5.27 28.59 -9.96
CA LEU A 91 -5.08 27.67 -8.84
C LEU A 91 -4.47 26.37 -9.39
N VAL A 92 -3.15 26.29 -9.38
CA VAL A 92 -2.40 25.09 -9.77
C VAL A 92 -2.16 24.27 -8.51
N VAL A 93 -2.80 23.13 -8.41
CA VAL A 93 -2.70 22.22 -7.28
C VAL A 93 -2.13 20.92 -7.80
N THR A 94 -1.17 20.35 -7.07
CA THR A 94 -0.61 19.05 -7.39
C THR A 94 -1.69 17.99 -7.26
N ASP A 95 -2.02 17.31 -8.37
CA ASP A 95 -2.93 16.17 -8.36
C ASP A 95 -2.16 14.96 -7.82
N ARG A 96 -1.91 14.96 -6.51
CA ARG A 96 -1.45 13.75 -5.84
C ARG A 96 -2.69 13.00 -5.39
N PRO A 97 -2.99 11.83 -5.97
CA PRO A 97 -4.09 11.00 -5.48
C PRO A 97 -3.83 10.74 -4.00
N VAL A 98 -4.69 11.29 -3.15
CA VAL A 98 -4.69 11.00 -1.71
C VAL A 98 -4.83 9.50 -1.56
N GLY A 99 -3.74 8.82 -1.21
CA GLY A 99 -3.69 7.37 -1.02
C GLY A 99 -2.84 6.57 -2.01
N VAL A 100 -2.29 7.16 -3.09
CA VAL A 100 -1.45 6.42 -4.05
C VAL A 100 0.02 6.38 -3.65
N GLN A 101 0.46 7.22 -2.74
CA GLN A 101 1.79 7.07 -2.12
C GLN A 101 1.72 6.52 -0.70
N ARG A 102 0.95 5.46 -0.46
CA ARG A 102 1.42 4.43 0.46
C ARG A 102 2.58 3.71 -0.25
N ILE A 103 3.67 4.43 -0.37
CA ILE A 103 4.90 3.86 -0.82
C ILE A 103 5.22 2.80 0.21
N ALA A 104 5.64 1.69 -0.29
CA ALA A 104 6.28 0.62 0.42
C ALA A 104 7.55 1.08 1.17
N ALA A 105 7.45 2.13 1.93
CA ALA A 105 8.47 2.76 2.74
C ALA A 105 8.00 2.87 4.20
N GLU A 106 7.07 2.02 4.64
CA GLU A 106 6.55 2.06 6.01
C GLU A 106 7.67 1.88 7.03
N HIS A 107 8.61 0.98 6.78
CA HIS A 107 9.79 0.77 7.62
C HIS A 107 10.71 1.99 7.65
N PHE A 108 10.93 2.63 6.50
CA PHE A 108 11.72 3.86 6.43
C PHE A 108 11.02 5.01 7.17
N ALA A 109 9.73 5.17 6.98
CA ALA A 109 8.94 6.19 7.64
C ALA A 109 8.92 5.98 9.18
N GLU A 110 8.85 4.73 9.63
CA GLU A 110 8.91 4.40 11.06
C GLU A 110 10.30 4.68 11.63
N GLU A 111 11.37 4.40 10.92
CA GLU A 111 12.73 4.74 11.37
C GLU A 111 12.93 6.27 11.46
N VAL A 112 12.41 7.03 10.48
CA VAL A 112 12.41 8.49 10.54
C VAL A 112 11.59 8.97 11.74
N ARG A 113 10.41 8.40 11.98
CA ARG A 113 9.56 8.75 13.13
C ARG A 113 10.31 8.52 14.46
N ARG A 114 10.98 7.39 14.61
CA ARG A 114 11.78 7.05 15.82
C ARG A 114 12.88 8.08 16.05
N ARG A 115 13.66 8.40 15.01
CA ARG A 115 14.73 9.41 15.13
C ARG A 115 14.20 10.79 15.48
N VAL A 116 13.09 11.18 14.89
CA VAL A 116 12.46 12.49 15.22
C VAL A 116 11.90 12.49 16.64
N TYR A 117 11.33 11.35 17.08
CA TYR A 117 10.90 11.20 18.46
C TYR A 117 12.06 11.38 19.45
N ASP A 118 13.20 10.74 19.18
CA ASP A 118 14.39 10.82 20.02
C ASP A 118 14.97 12.24 20.11
N ILE A 119 14.89 13.00 19.00
CA ILE A 119 15.44 14.38 18.93
C ILE A 119 14.48 15.41 19.54
N TYR A 120 13.18 15.31 19.26
CA TYR A 120 12.21 16.37 19.56
C TYR A 120 11.18 15.99 20.62
N GLY A 121 11.06 14.71 20.96
CA GLY A 121 10.12 14.18 21.92
C GLY A 121 8.68 14.09 21.40
N GLU A 122 7.84 13.39 22.15
CA GLU A 122 6.46 13.05 21.80
C GLU A 122 5.60 14.29 21.50
N LYS A 123 5.67 15.29 22.37
CA LYS A 123 4.82 16.48 22.28
C LYS A 123 5.07 17.28 21.00
N LYS A 124 6.34 17.41 20.56
CA LYS A 124 6.67 18.08 19.31
C LYS A 124 6.35 17.23 18.09
N LEU A 125 6.58 15.93 18.17
CA LEU A 125 6.30 15.00 17.06
C LEU A 125 4.81 14.96 16.70
N TYR A 126 3.94 14.86 17.69
CA TYR A 126 2.51 14.69 17.46
C TYR A 126 1.69 15.98 17.55
N GLY A 127 2.16 16.98 18.28
CA GLY A 127 1.46 18.26 18.45
C GLY A 127 2.15 19.47 17.86
N GLY A 128 3.40 19.34 17.42
CA GLY A 128 4.23 20.47 16.99
C GLY A 128 4.13 20.85 15.52
N GLY A 129 3.37 20.13 14.70
CA GLY A 129 3.23 20.42 13.26
C GLY A 129 4.55 20.30 12.48
N LEU A 130 5.44 19.38 12.87
CA LEU A 130 6.72 19.18 12.21
C LEU A 130 6.53 18.73 10.76
N SER A 131 7.24 19.38 9.84
CA SER A 131 7.41 18.93 8.46
C SER A 131 8.79 18.33 8.30
N ILE A 132 8.85 17.06 7.86
CA ILE A 132 10.11 16.33 7.72
C ILE A 132 10.28 15.98 6.25
N ARG A 133 11.32 16.52 5.63
CA ARG A 133 11.72 16.17 4.27
C ARG A 133 12.88 15.18 4.35
N SER A 134 12.73 14.02 3.73
CA SER A 134 13.80 13.03 3.61
C SER A 134 14.36 13.00 2.19
N THR A 135 15.51 12.35 2.03
CA THR A 135 16.15 12.12 0.72
C THR A 135 15.62 10.87 0.03
N LEU A 136 14.54 10.25 0.56
CA LEU A 136 13.95 9.05 -0.03
C LEU A 136 13.45 9.33 -1.45
N ASN A 137 14.02 8.61 -2.41
CA ASN A 137 13.50 8.53 -3.77
C ASN A 137 12.52 7.35 -3.86
N THR A 138 11.29 7.62 -4.23
CA THR A 138 10.19 6.65 -4.25
C THR A 138 10.36 5.55 -5.27
N ASP A 139 10.97 5.87 -6.42
CA ASP A 139 11.21 4.90 -7.48
C ASP A 139 12.34 3.94 -7.06
N PHE A 140 13.41 4.48 -6.50
CA PHE A 140 14.50 3.64 -5.97
C PHE A 140 14.04 2.78 -4.80
N GLN A 141 13.15 3.28 -3.94
CA GLN A 141 12.55 2.50 -2.88
C GLN A 141 11.74 1.31 -3.45
N THR A 142 10.96 1.55 -4.50
CA THR A 142 10.19 0.51 -5.17
C THR A 142 11.10 -0.53 -5.81
N TYR A 143 12.16 -0.10 -6.51
CA TYR A 143 13.15 -1.03 -7.10
C TYR A 143 13.87 -1.85 -6.02
N ALA A 144 14.30 -1.22 -4.94
CA ALA A 144 14.96 -1.91 -3.83
C ALA A 144 14.04 -2.95 -3.19
N GLN A 145 12.77 -2.61 -2.99
CA GLN A 145 11.79 -3.54 -2.42
C GLN A 145 11.54 -4.73 -3.35
N HIS A 146 11.40 -4.49 -4.66
CA HIS A 146 11.23 -5.57 -5.63
C HIS A 146 12.45 -6.48 -5.68
N ALA A 147 13.66 -5.89 -5.71
CA ALA A 147 14.91 -6.65 -5.72
C ALA A 147 15.07 -7.50 -4.45
N LEU A 148 14.80 -6.92 -3.27
CA LEU A 148 14.86 -7.64 -2.01
C LEU A 148 13.87 -8.81 -1.98
N ARG A 149 12.60 -8.57 -2.34
CA ARG A 149 11.57 -9.62 -2.36
C ARG A 149 11.90 -10.73 -3.37
N ALA A 150 12.43 -10.38 -4.53
CA ALA A 150 12.89 -11.36 -5.52
C ALA A 150 14.04 -12.20 -4.95
N GLY A 151 15.05 -11.54 -4.37
CA GLY A 151 16.20 -12.24 -3.79
C GLY A 151 15.82 -13.17 -2.63
N LEU A 152 14.94 -12.73 -1.72
CA LEU A 152 14.44 -13.55 -0.63
C LEU A 152 13.66 -14.78 -1.15
N ARG A 153 12.79 -14.58 -2.15
CA ARG A 153 12.05 -15.67 -2.78
C ARG A 153 12.98 -16.68 -3.46
N ASP A 154 13.98 -16.18 -4.22
CA ASP A 154 14.92 -17.05 -4.92
C ASP A 154 15.82 -17.82 -3.94
N TYR A 155 16.20 -17.17 -2.84
CA TYR A 155 16.93 -17.83 -1.77
C TYR A 155 16.08 -18.94 -1.13
N ASP A 156 14.83 -18.63 -0.77
CA ASP A 156 13.93 -19.55 -0.12
C ASP A 156 13.58 -20.76 -1.01
N ARG A 157 13.32 -20.53 -2.31
CA ARG A 157 13.11 -21.62 -3.29
C ARG A 157 14.30 -22.56 -3.42
N ARG A 158 15.52 -22.04 -3.32
CA ARG A 158 16.74 -22.88 -3.33
C ARG A 158 16.86 -23.75 -2.09
N ASN A 159 16.21 -23.36 -1.00
CA ASN A 159 16.16 -24.17 0.22
C ASN A 159 15.02 -25.20 0.26
N GLY A 160 14.22 -25.27 -0.80
CA GLY A 160 13.17 -26.26 -0.99
C GLY A 160 11.79 -25.84 -0.45
N TYR A 161 10.80 -26.65 -0.73
CA TYR A 161 9.41 -26.44 -0.36
C TYR A 161 9.11 -27.02 1.01
N ARG A 162 8.54 -26.22 1.90
CA ARG A 162 8.24 -26.60 3.29
C ARG A 162 6.86 -27.27 3.47
N GLY A 163 6.07 -27.32 2.38
CA GLY A 163 4.73 -27.86 2.45
C GLY A 163 3.62 -26.79 2.42
N PRO A 164 2.37 -27.21 2.53
CA PRO A 164 1.22 -26.32 2.56
C PRO A 164 1.20 -25.47 3.85
N VAL A 165 0.51 -24.34 3.79
CA VAL A 165 0.28 -23.45 4.95
C VAL A 165 -0.57 -24.13 6.00
N ALA A 166 -1.59 -24.88 5.53
CA ALA A 166 -2.50 -25.69 6.33
C ALA A 166 -3.09 -26.78 5.45
N LYS A 167 -3.81 -27.71 6.05
CA LYS A 167 -4.53 -28.74 5.32
C LYS A 167 -5.94 -28.89 5.88
N LEU A 168 -6.93 -28.91 5.00
CA LEU A 168 -8.32 -29.19 5.33
C LEU A 168 -8.57 -30.69 5.34
N GLU A 169 -9.36 -31.16 6.28
CA GLU A 169 -9.77 -32.56 6.33
C GLU A 169 -10.88 -32.88 5.32
N THR A 170 -11.74 -31.89 5.06
CA THR A 170 -12.85 -32.01 4.08
C THR A 170 -12.86 -30.80 3.16
N LEU A 171 -13.48 -30.95 1.98
CA LEU A 171 -13.69 -29.85 1.05
C LEU A 171 -15.10 -29.24 1.18
N GLU A 172 -15.90 -29.67 2.17
CA GLU A 172 -17.15 -29.00 2.48
C GLU A 172 -16.86 -27.64 3.06
N ASP A 173 -17.49 -26.59 2.53
CA ASP A 173 -17.37 -25.19 3.00
C ASP A 173 -15.93 -24.66 3.08
N TRP A 174 -15.01 -25.20 2.27
CA TRP A 174 -13.60 -24.82 2.25
C TRP A 174 -13.39 -23.29 2.11
N TRP A 175 -14.34 -22.59 1.45
CA TRP A 175 -14.29 -21.14 1.27
C TRP A 175 -14.48 -20.37 2.58
N GLU A 176 -15.20 -20.92 3.55
CA GLU A 176 -15.33 -20.33 4.89
C GLU A 176 -14.08 -20.54 5.72
N GLU A 177 -13.47 -21.73 5.62
CA GLU A 177 -12.25 -22.03 6.37
C GLU A 177 -11.03 -21.22 5.88
N ILE A 178 -10.85 -21.11 4.56
CA ILE A 178 -9.70 -20.37 4.01
C ILE A 178 -9.73 -18.87 4.31
N VAL A 179 -10.91 -18.28 4.53
CA VAL A 179 -11.00 -16.85 4.88
C VAL A 179 -10.57 -16.56 6.32
N MET A 180 -10.61 -17.57 7.20
CA MET A 180 -10.18 -17.46 8.60
C MET A 180 -8.65 -17.45 8.74
N ILE A 181 -7.92 -17.89 7.71
CA ILE A 181 -6.45 -17.85 7.73
C ILE A 181 -5.96 -16.43 7.48
N ASP A 182 -5.07 -15.95 8.34
CA ASP A 182 -4.49 -14.62 8.18
C ASP A 182 -3.71 -14.51 6.87
N SER A 183 -3.95 -13.41 6.15
CA SER A 183 -3.27 -13.10 4.90
C SER A 183 -2.68 -11.70 4.97
N PRO A 184 -1.35 -11.56 5.08
CA PRO A 184 -0.69 -10.28 5.07
C PRO A 184 -1.07 -9.45 3.83
N SER A 185 -1.41 -8.18 4.05
CA SER A 185 -1.92 -7.30 2.98
C SER A 185 -0.87 -6.92 1.95
N ASP A 186 0.41 -7.10 2.28
CA ASP A 186 1.57 -6.74 1.47
C ASP A 186 2.04 -7.85 0.53
N LEU A 187 1.43 -9.05 0.61
CA LEU A 187 1.74 -10.17 -0.28
C LEU A 187 1.07 -10.08 -1.66
N ARG A 188 0.27 -9.07 -1.91
CA ARG A 188 -0.34 -8.91 -3.25
C ARG A 188 0.72 -8.91 -4.35
N PRO A 189 0.51 -9.62 -5.48
CA PRO A 189 -0.75 -10.25 -5.92
C PRO A 189 -1.00 -11.69 -5.45
N TRP A 190 -0.24 -12.24 -4.50
CA TRP A 190 -0.43 -13.59 -4.00
C TRP A 190 -1.77 -13.77 -3.30
N ARG A 191 -2.32 -14.97 -3.41
CA ARG A 191 -3.58 -15.38 -2.76
C ARG A 191 -3.40 -16.76 -2.14
N LEU A 192 -4.13 -17.02 -1.07
CA LEU A 192 -4.32 -18.39 -0.59
C LEU A 192 -5.25 -19.13 -1.53
N ALA A 193 -5.01 -20.42 -1.71
CA ALA A 193 -5.82 -21.30 -2.49
C ALA A 193 -5.87 -22.69 -1.85
N VAL A 194 -7.02 -23.36 -1.97
CA VAL A 194 -7.20 -24.77 -1.56
C VAL A 194 -7.04 -25.66 -2.78
N VAL A 195 -6.31 -26.75 -2.67
CA VAL A 195 -6.20 -27.78 -3.70
C VAL A 195 -7.48 -28.61 -3.70
N LEU A 196 -8.26 -28.48 -4.77
CA LEU A 196 -9.52 -29.20 -4.95
C LEU A 196 -9.32 -30.57 -5.57
N SER A 197 -8.36 -30.69 -6.48
CA SER A 197 -7.93 -31.97 -7.08
C SER A 197 -6.47 -31.87 -7.50
N ALA A 198 -5.75 -32.96 -7.50
CA ALA A 198 -4.38 -33.05 -8.01
C ALA A 198 -4.18 -34.38 -8.75
N ASP A 199 -3.55 -34.30 -9.92
CA ASP A 199 -3.11 -35.44 -10.69
C ASP A 199 -1.62 -35.33 -11.09
N ALA A 200 -1.17 -36.14 -12.04
CA ALA A 200 0.22 -36.10 -12.47
C ALA A 200 0.62 -34.79 -13.15
N ASN A 201 -0.28 -34.13 -13.85
CA ASN A 201 0.02 -33.02 -14.75
C ASN A 201 -0.39 -31.66 -14.18
N GLU A 202 -1.51 -31.62 -13.47
CA GLU A 202 -2.07 -30.38 -12.93
C GLU A 202 -2.83 -30.57 -11.59
N ALA A 203 -3.01 -29.46 -10.89
CA ALA A 203 -3.93 -29.38 -9.75
C ALA A 203 -4.96 -28.28 -10.01
N SER A 204 -6.22 -28.58 -9.70
CA SER A 204 -7.29 -27.58 -9.64
C SER A 204 -7.30 -26.92 -8.26
N ILE A 205 -7.42 -25.62 -8.22
CA ILE A 205 -7.37 -24.84 -6.97
C ILE A 205 -8.57 -23.91 -6.87
N GLY A 206 -9.13 -23.82 -5.66
CA GLY A 206 -10.12 -22.82 -5.29
C GLY A 206 -9.44 -21.64 -4.60
N LEU A 207 -9.64 -20.44 -5.11
CA LEU A 207 -8.95 -19.25 -4.60
C LEU A 207 -9.71 -18.61 -3.45
N ARG A 208 -9.01 -18.17 -2.42
CA ARG A 208 -9.61 -17.41 -1.33
C ARG A 208 -10.46 -16.27 -1.89
N PRO A 209 -11.73 -16.12 -1.46
CA PRO A 209 -12.59 -15.03 -1.88
C PRO A 209 -11.96 -13.66 -1.65
N ARG A 210 -12.20 -12.71 -2.54
CA ARG A 210 -11.70 -11.34 -2.38
C ARG A 210 -12.56 -10.57 -1.39
N MET A 211 -11.92 -9.70 -0.64
CA MET A 211 -12.64 -8.78 0.22
C MET A 211 -13.13 -7.57 -0.59
N THR A 212 -14.42 -7.33 -0.56
CA THR A 212 -15.04 -6.16 -1.20
C THR A 212 -14.68 -4.86 -0.46
N ARG A 213 -14.97 -3.70 -1.07
CA ARG A 213 -14.83 -2.40 -0.41
C ARG A 213 -15.69 -2.26 0.86
N ALA A 214 -16.78 -3.02 0.95
CA ALA A 214 -17.67 -3.06 2.12
C ALA A 214 -17.16 -3.98 3.24
N ARG A 215 -15.92 -4.51 3.13
CA ARG A 215 -15.31 -5.47 4.07
C ARG A 215 -16.11 -6.77 4.20
N ARG A 216 -16.75 -7.21 3.14
CA ARG A 216 -17.38 -8.53 3.02
C ARG A 216 -16.61 -9.34 1.98
N PHE A 217 -16.57 -10.66 2.15
CA PHE A 217 -16.02 -11.53 1.12
C PHE A 217 -17.01 -11.65 -0.05
N GLU A 218 -16.47 -11.79 -1.25
CA GLU A 218 -17.27 -12.07 -2.44
C GLU A 218 -17.88 -13.49 -2.30
N GLU A 219 -19.13 -13.64 -2.70
CA GLU A 219 -19.82 -14.96 -2.68
C GLU A 219 -19.33 -15.85 -3.83
N SER A 220 -18.70 -15.27 -4.85
CA SER A 220 -18.16 -16.03 -5.99
C SER A 220 -16.78 -16.60 -5.65
N VAL A 221 -16.62 -17.87 -5.93
CA VAL A 221 -15.34 -18.56 -5.76
C VAL A 221 -14.64 -18.66 -7.12
N ASP A 222 -13.48 -18.03 -7.22
CA ASP A 222 -12.61 -18.16 -8.39
C ASP A 222 -11.92 -19.53 -8.35
N VAL A 223 -11.88 -20.24 -9.47
CA VAL A 223 -11.13 -21.49 -9.65
C VAL A 223 -9.95 -21.24 -10.58
N GLY A 224 -8.83 -21.87 -10.30
CA GLY A 224 -7.61 -21.79 -11.09
C GLY A 224 -6.91 -23.13 -11.22
N ARG A 225 -5.77 -23.14 -11.91
CA ARG A 225 -4.95 -24.35 -12.12
C ARG A 225 -3.48 -24.09 -11.86
N LEU A 226 -2.81 -25.10 -11.34
CA LEU A 226 -1.36 -25.21 -11.19
C LEU A 226 -0.86 -26.34 -12.09
N THR A 227 -0.01 -26.01 -13.05
CA THR A 227 0.63 -27.00 -13.92
C THR A 227 1.93 -27.52 -13.32
N LEU A 228 2.51 -28.59 -13.87
CA LEU A 228 3.80 -29.11 -13.42
C LEU A 228 4.90 -28.03 -13.42
N ASP A 229 4.97 -27.19 -14.44
CA ASP A 229 5.95 -26.08 -14.48
C ASP A 229 5.78 -25.10 -13.33
N ALA A 230 4.53 -24.84 -12.95
CA ALA A 230 4.21 -23.92 -11.87
C ALA A 230 4.65 -24.40 -10.48
N VAL A 231 4.85 -25.70 -10.31
CA VAL A 231 5.23 -26.34 -9.04
C VAL A 231 6.62 -27.00 -9.12
N SER A 232 7.28 -26.99 -10.27
CA SER A 232 8.53 -27.74 -10.54
C SER A 232 9.71 -27.40 -9.60
N TRP A 233 9.71 -26.22 -9.04
CA TRP A 233 10.70 -25.77 -8.05
C TRP A 233 10.47 -26.38 -6.65
N ALA A 234 9.25 -26.84 -6.34
CA ALA A 234 8.80 -27.18 -5.00
C ALA A 234 9.30 -28.59 -4.55
N ARG A 235 10.61 -28.75 -4.59
CA ARG A 235 11.28 -29.95 -4.09
C ARG A 235 11.19 -29.98 -2.58
N ALA A 236 10.80 -31.12 -2.00
CA ALA A 236 10.69 -31.26 -0.58
C ALA A 236 11.99 -30.86 0.15
N ALA A 237 11.87 -30.08 1.20
CA ALA A 237 12.96 -29.73 2.13
C ALA A 237 12.70 -30.41 3.46
N PRO A 238 13.04 -31.72 3.62
CA PRO A 238 12.85 -32.40 4.87
C PRO A 238 13.74 -31.72 5.93
N ASN A 239 13.15 -31.49 7.11
CA ASN A 239 13.89 -31.01 8.26
C ASN A 239 14.98 -32.04 8.59
N SER A 240 16.24 -31.67 8.41
CA SER A 240 17.34 -32.53 8.89
C SER A 240 17.59 -32.19 10.35
N GLU A 241 17.67 -33.19 11.19
CA GLU A 241 18.04 -33.07 12.62
C GLU A 241 19.39 -32.38 12.81
N ASN A 242 20.22 -32.30 11.78
CA ASN A 242 21.56 -31.73 11.80
C ASN A 242 21.67 -30.28 11.27
N GLY A 243 20.55 -29.60 11.04
CA GLY A 243 20.54 -28.20 10.57
C GLY A 243 20.88 -28.01 9.08
N TYR A 244 21.28 -29.06 8.36
CA TYR A 244 21.51 -29.01 6.91
C TYR A 244 20.26 -29.50 6.19
N ARG A 245 19.62 -28.60 5.43
CA ARG A 245 18.46 -28.95 4.59
C ARG A 245 18.93 -29.73 3.37
N GLN A 246 18.62 -31.01 3.29
CA GLN A 246 18.83 -31.78 2.07
C GLN A 246 17.61 -31.59 1.17
N ILE A 247 17.84 -30.99 0.00
CA ILE A 247 16.77 -30.78 -0.98
C ILE A 247 16.46 -32.13 -1.64
N GLY A 248 15.18 -32.50 -1.68
CA GLY A 248 14.67 -33.71 -2.29
C GLY A 248 14.90 -33.79 -3.82
N PRO A 249 14.59 -34.90 -4.45
CA PRO A 249 14.73 -35.09 -5.90
C PRO A 249 13.85 -34.10 -6.68
N LYS A 250 14.16 -33.92 -7.96
CA LYS A 250 13.27 -33.17 -8.86
C LYS A 250 11.92 -33.85 -8.96
N ILE A 251 10.86 -33.05 -8.89
CA ILE A 251 9.50 -33.52 -9.06
C ILE A 251 9.20 -33.72 -10.56
N SER A 252 8.42 -34.74 -10.86
CA SER A 252 7.97 -35.06 -12.22
C SER A 252 6.45 -35.13 -12.34
N ARG A 253 5.74 -34.96 -11.22
CA ARG A 253 4.30 -34.99 -11.13
C ARG A 253 3.82 -34.00 -10.09
N VAL A 254 2.67 -33.35 -10.31
CA VAL A 254 2.10 -32.35 -9.40
C VAL A 254 1.65 -32.99 -8.09
N ASP A 255 1.07 -34.21 -8.14
CA ASP A 255 0.62 -34.95 -6.98
C ASP A 255 1.74 -35.45 -6.03
N GLN A 256 3.02 -35.28 -6.41
CA GLN A 256 4.14 -35.47 -5.49
C GLN A 256 4.32 -34.30 -4.50
N VAL A 257 3.72 -33.17 -4.78
CA VAL A 257 3.90 -31.91 -4.02
C VAL A 257 2.61 -31.45 -3.37
N LEU A 258 1.49 -31.60 -4.10
CA LEU A 258 0.17 -31.09 -3.72
C LEU A 258 -0.81 -32.24 -3.51
N SER A 259 -1.54 -32.18 -2.41
CA SER A 259 -2.61 -33.11 -2.08
C SER A 259 -3.93 -32.37 -1.94
N VAL A 260 -5.03 -33.05 -2.15
CA VAL A 260 -6.38 -32.50 -1.94
C VAL A 260 -6.51 -32.00 -0.52
N GLY A 261 -7.07 -30.80 -0.36
CA GLY A 261 -7.23 -30.10 0.91
C GLY A 261 -6.03 -29.24 1.33
N ASP A 262 -4.89 -29.31 0.63
CA ASP A 262 -3.74 -28.45 0.94
C ASP A 262 -4.09 -26.97 0.69
N ILE A 263 -3.77 -26.12 1.64
CA ILE A 263 -3.86 -24.65 1.51
C ILE A 263 -2.48 -24.12 1.18
N VAL A 264 -2.37 -23.44 0.06
CA VAL A 264 -1.10 -22.98 -0.50
C VAL A 264 -1.15 -21.52 -0.93
N TRP A 265 0.01 -20.86 -0.96
CA TRP A 265 0.15 -19.55 -1.59
C TRP A 265 0.29 -19.71 -3.11
N VAL A 266 -0.43 -18.89 -3.86
CA VAL A 266 -0.35 -18.86 -5.32
C VAL A 266 -0.26 -17.43 -5.84
N ALA A 267 0.50 -17.25 -6.91
CA ALA A 267 0.58 -16.01 -7.68
C ALA A 267 -0.04 -16.21 -9.06
N PRO A 268 -0.69 -15.19 -9.65
CA PRO A 268 -1.13 -15.25 -11.05
C PRO A 268 0.05 -15.56 -11.99
N ALA A 269 -0.18 -16.42 -12.96
CA ALA A 269 0.73 -16.66 -14.08
C ALA A 269 0.33 -15.82 -15.30
N ASP A 270 1.05 -15.99 -16.42
CA ASP A 270 0.91 -15.13 -17.59
C ASP A 270 -0.43 -15.35 -18.34
N ALA A 271 -1.08 -16.50 -18.15
CA ALA A 271 -2.37 -16.79 -18.76
C ALA A 271 -3.52 -16.76 -17.74
N PRO A 272 -4.72 -16.29 -18.13
CA PRO A 272 -5.88 -16.27 -17.26
C PRO A 272 -6.21 -17.65 -16.70
N GLY A 273 -6.50 -17.70 -15.40
CA GLY A 273 -6.83 -18.95 -14.70
C GLY A 273 -5.64 -19.86 -14.39
N LEU A 274 -4.43 -19.52 -14.83
CA LEU A 274 -3.20 -20.20 -14.43
C LEU A 274 -2.51 -19.46 -13.27
N TYR A 275 -1.95 -20.25 -12.36
CA TYR A 275 -1.26 -19.78 -11.18
C TYR A 275 0.09 -20.46 -11.02
N ARG A 276 0.98 -19.87 -10.23
CA ARG A 276 2.25 -20.45 -9.81
C ARG A 276 2.23 -20.65 -8.31
N LEU A 277 2.76 -21.79 -7.86
CA LEU A 277 2.94 -22.06 -6.44
C LEU A 277 3.97 -21.11 -5.87
N GLU A 278 3.67 -20.51 -4.74
CA GLU A 278 4.53 -19.63 -4.00
C GLU A 278 4.69 -20.11 -2.55
N GLN A 279 5.72 -19.63 -1.90
CA GLN A 279 6.00 -19.88 -0.50
C GLN A 279 6.48 -18.59 0.15
N MET A 280 5.94 -18.28 1.34
CA MET A 280 6.39 -17.11 2.09
C MET A 280 7.82 -17.34 2.55
N PRO A 281 8.79 -16.48 2.20
CA PRO A 281 10.17 -16.66 2.63
C PRO A 281 10.29 -16.63 4.15
N GLU A 282 11.01 -17.57 4.70
CA GLU A 282 11.48 -17.61 6.08
C GLU A 282 13.00 -17.39 6.09
N VAL A 283 13.44 -16.29 6.72
CA VAL A 283 14.85 -15.89 6.78
C VAL A 283 15.28 -15.68 8.22
#